data_3b1ad0d37d97aa014b80e7d9d673bb5b
#
_entry.id   3b1ad0d37d97aa014b80e7d9d673bb5b
#
_cell.length_a   1.000
_cell.length_b   1.000
_cell.length_c   1.000
_cell.angle_alpha   90.00
_cell.angle_beta   90.00
_cell.angle_gamma   90.00
#
_symmetry.space_group_name_H-M   'P 1'
#
loop_
_entity.id
_entity.type
_entity.pdbx_description
1 polymer ?
#
loop_
_entity_poly.entity_id
_entity_poly.type
_entity_poly.pdbx_seq_one_letter_code
_entity_poly.pdbx_strand_id
1 'polypeptide(L)'
;VVLNKYSKDFLFIHRKTPEEIINAMYTLIKDKLPKYVGVDVGELQILTPSKKSSVGVERLNQLMQERLNPPSPSKMERKVKDTIFRENDKVIQTKNNYQLQWEKRNKNNIVYDTGSGVFNGDTGIIQKINVFSEQVIIKFDDAREVVYDFDMLEELELAYAITVHKSQGSEYPAVIIP
;
A
#
# COMPACT_ATOMS: atom_id res chain seq x y z
N VAL A 1 -15.13 11.58 -24.97
CA VAL A 1 -14.69 12.51 -23.89
C VAL A 1 -13.46 13.22 -24.40
N VAL A 2 -13.56 14.52 -24.68
CA VAL A 2 -12.40 15.34 -25.06
C VAL A 2 -11.67 15.68 -23.76
N LEU A 3 -10.55 15.02 -23.52
CA LEU A 3 -9.70 15.33 -22.37
C LEU A 3 -8.97 16.63 -22.61
N ASN A 4 -9.12 17.57 -21.69
CA ASN A 4 -8.51 18.89 -21.80
C ASN A 4 -6.98 18.75 -21.65
N LYS A 5 -6.24 18.96 -22.71
CA LYS A 5 -4.76 18.91 -22.74
C LYS A 5 -4.07 19.90 -21.79
N TYR A 6 -4.83 20.80 -21.19
CA TYR A 6 -4.32 21.91 -20.36
C TYR A 6 -4.60 21.75 -18.86
N SER A 7 -5.26 20.63 -18.43
CA SER A 7 -5.39 20.34 -17.01
C SER A 7 -4.06 19.80 -16.48
N LYS A 8 -3.47 20.49 -15.50
CA LYS A 8 -2.29 19.99 -14.78
C LYS A 8 -2.61 18.82 -13.85
N ASP A 9 -3.90 18.61 -13.58
CA ASP A 9 -4.37 17.65 -12.57
C ASP A 9 -4.82 16.32 -13.16
N PHE A 10 -4.91 16.22 -14.50
CA PHE A 10 -5.30 15.00 -15.20
C PHE A 10 -4.40 14.75 -16.39
N LEU A 11 -3.70 13.61 -16.38
CA LEU A 11 -2.80 13.18 -17.44
C LEU A 11 -3.30 11.85 -18.03
N PHE A 12 -3.46 11.81 -19.34
CA PHE A 12 -3.78 10.57 -20.06
C PHE A 12 -2.56 10.09 -20.84
N ILE A 13 -2.16 8.83 -20.59
CA ILE A 13 -1.00 8.21 -21.22
C ILE A 13 -1.45 6.94 -21.94
N HIS A 14 -1.44 6.97 -23.27
CA HIS A 14 -1.82 5.81 -24.07
C HIS A 14 -0.70 4.76 -24.11
N ARG A 15 -1.02 3.51 -23.81
CA ARG A 15 -0.16 2.32 -23.93
C ARG A 15 -0.96 1.19 -24.59
N LYS A 16 -0.29 0.34 -25.35
CA LYS A 16 -0.95 -0.69 -26.18
C LYS A 16 -0.99 -2.04 -25.48
N THR A 17 -0.02 -2.36 -24.64
CA THR A 17 0.09 -3.67 -24.00
C THR A 17 0.07 -3.54 -22.47
N PRO A 18 -0.35 -4.61 -21.76
CA PRO A 18 -0.30 -4.63 -20.30
C PRO A 18 1.12 -4.36 -19.75
N GLU A 19 2.15 -4.89 -20.40
CA GLU A 19 3.55 -4.69 -20.00
C GLU A 19 3.96 -3.21 -20.12
N GLU A 20 3.58 -2.55 -21.20
CA GLU A 20 3.82 -1.10 -21.36
C GLU A 20 3.08 -0.29 -20.31
N ILE A 21 1.84 -0.66 -19.96
CA ILE A 21 1.05 -0.02 -18.90
C ILE A 21 1.78 -0.17 -17.56
N ILE A 22 2.18 -1.39 -17.19
CA ILE A 22 2.87 -1.69 -15.92
C ILE A 22 4.20 -0.94 -15.83
N ASN A 23 4.98 -0.90 -16.90
CA ASN A 23 6.24 -0.17 -16.95
C ASN A 23 6.04 1.35 -16.81
N ALA A 24 5.01 1.90 -17.45
CA ALA A 24 4.65 3.30 -17.31
C ALA A 24 4.24 3.63 -15.87
N MET A 25 3.38 2.80 -15.26
CA MET A 25 2.97 2.97 -13.86
C MET A 25 4.16 2.94 -12.90
N TYR A 26 5.05 1.96 -13.06
CA TYR A 26 6.26 1.88 -12.23
C TYR A 26 7.12 3.15 -12.33
N THR A 27 7.37 3.63 -13.55
CA THR A 27 8.15 4.86 -13.78
C THR A 27 7.46 6.09 -13.19
N LEU A 28 6.12 6.16 -13.30
CA LEU A 28 5.35 7.24 -12.72
C LEU A 28 5.44 7.24 -11.19
N ILE A 29 5.25 6.09 -10.55
CA ILE A 29 5.28 5.97 -9.08
C ILE A 29 6.68 6.22 -8.54
N LYS A 30 7.70 5.60 -9.14
CA LYS A 30 9.07 5.68 -8.61
C LYS A 30 9.70 7.05 -8.78
N ASP A 31 9.53 7.67 -9.95
CA ASP A 31 10.36 8.80 -10.35
C ASP A 31 9.60 10.09 -10.63
N LYS A 32 8.42 10.02 -11.26
CA LYS A 32 7.76 11.19 -11.82
C LYS A 32 6.79 11.84 -10.85
N LEU A 33 5.82 11.09 -10.34
CA LEU A 33 4.76 11.61 -9.48
C LEU A 33 5.27 12.11 -8.13
N PRO A 34 6.19 11.42 -7.42
CA PRO A 34 6.72 11.94 -6.17
C PRO A 34 7.31 13.34 -6.31
N LYS A 35 8.07 13.57 -7.38
CA LYS A 35 8.68 14.88 -7.67
C LYS A 35 7.65 15.92 -8.13
N TYR A 36 6.64 15.49 -8.88
CA TYR A 36 5.63 16.38 -9.43
C TYR A 36 4.63 16.86 -8.37
N VAL A 37 4.21 15.96 -7.49
CA VAL A 37 3.22 16.22 -6.45
C VAL A 37 3.88 16.68 -5.14
N GLY A 38 5.16 16.33 -4.92
CA GLY A 38 5.89 16.66 -3.70
C GLY A 38 5.57 15.75 -2.52
N VAL A 39 5.35 14.45 -2.79
CA VAL A 39 4.96 13.43 -1.79
C VAL A 39 5.83 12.19 -1.90
N ASP A 40 5.81 11.35 -0.88
CA ASP A 40 6.51 10.07 -0.91
C ASP A 40 5.78 9.01 -1.75
N VAL A 41 6.53 8.02 -2.24
CA VAL A 41 6.00 6.91 -3.05
C VAL A 41 4.85 6.19 -2.33
N GLY A 42 4.94 6.05 -1.01
CA GLY A 42 3.91 5.39 -0.19
C GLY A 42 2.56 6.10 -0.17
N GLU A 43 2.52 7.41 -0.45
CA GLU A 43 1.29 8.21 -0.47
C GLU A 43 0.55 8.12 -1.82
N LEU A 44 1.19 7.58 -2.86
CA LEU A 44 0.58 7.37 -4.17
C LEU A 44 -0.25 6.08 -4.19
N GLN A 45 -1.31 6.05 -4.99
CA GLN A 45 -2.18 4.88 -5.06
C GLN A 45 -2.49 4.45 -6.51
N ILE A 46 -2.41 3.15 -6.76
CA ILE A 46 -2.94 2.54 -7.98
C ILE A 46 -4.36 2.06 -7.67
N LEU A 47 -5.33 2.48 -8.49
CA LEU A 47 -6.71 2.02 -8.44
C LEU A 47 -7.05 1.24 -9.69
N THR A 48 -7.59 0.04 -9.54
CA THR A 48 -8.04 -0.78 -10.68
C THR A 48 -9.45 -1.33 -10.45
N PRO A 49 -10.28 -1.47 -11.46
CA PRO A 49 -11.63 -2.01 -11.30
C PRO A 49 -11.65 -3.54 -11.11
N SER A 50 -10.56 -4.23 -11.44
CA SER A 50 -10.49 -5.69 -11.48
C SER A 50 -9.51 -6.28 -10.47
N LYS A 51 -9.86 -7.43 -9.88
CA LYS A 51 -8.94 -8.23 -9.07
C LYS A 51 -8.03 -9.12 -9.92
N LYS A 52 -8.61 -9.83 -10.91
CA LYS A 52 -7.96 -10.90 -11.69
C LYS A 52 -7.88 -10.53 -13.17
N SER A 53 -7.08 -9.56 -13.53
CA SER A 53 -6.77 -9.23 -14.92
C SER A 53 -5.28 -8.98 -15.09
N SER A 54 -4.82 -8.78 -16.32
CA SER A 54 -3.41 -8.45 -16.61
C SER A 54 -2.92 -7.18 -15.92
N VAL A 55 -3.85 -6.27 -15.57
CA VAL A 55 -3.63 -5.06 -14.76
C VAL A 55 -4.53 -5.04 -13.52
N GLY A 56 -4.88 -6.24 -13.00
CA GLY A 56 -5.67 -6.40 -11.78
C GLY A 56 -4.84 -6.30 -10.50
N VAL A 57 -5.54 -6.17 -9.37
CA VAL A 57 -4.94 -5.99 -8.05
C VAL A 57 -3.87 -7.04 -7.72
N GLU A 58 -4.19 -8.33 -7.91
CA GLU A 58 -3.28 -9.42 -7.54
C GLU A 58 -1.95 -9.33 -8.29
N ARG A 59 -2.01 -9.18 -9.61
CA ARG A 59 -0.82 -9.07 -10.45
C ARG A 59 -0.05 -7.77 -10.22
N LEU A 60 -0.76 -6.64 -10.07
CA LEU A 60 -0.11 -5.36 -9.83
C LEU A 60 0.59 -5.33 -8.48
N ASN A 61 -0.01 -5.87 -7.43
CA ASN A 61 0.62 -5.94 -6.11
C ASN A 61 1.91 -6.75 -6.14
N GLN A 62 1.89 -7.94 -6.78
CA GLN A 62 3.09 -8.75 -6.93
C GLN A 62 4.20 -8.00 -7.67
N LEU A 63 3.89 -7.44 -8.86
CA LEU A 63 4.89 -6.76 -9.69
C LEU A 63 5.39 -5.45 -9.08
N MET A 64 4.54 -4.70 -8.39
CA MET A 64 4.95 -3.46 -7.72
C MET A 64 5.77 -3.76 -6.47
N GLN A 65 5.44 -4.79 -5.69
CA GLN A 65 6.28 -5.24 -4.59
C GLN A 65 7.68 -5.61 -5.08
N GLU A 66 7.79 -6.47 -6.10
CA GLU A 66 9.07 -6.88 -6.65
C GLU A 66 9.93 -5.71 -7.14
N ARG A 67 9.31 -4.66 -7.68
CA ARG A 67 10.01 -3.52 -8.28
C ARG A 67 10.27 -2.37 -7.32
N LEU A 68 9.31 -2.06 -6.41
CA LEU A 68 9.42 -0.93 -5.49
C LEU A 68 10.02 -1.34 -4.15
N ASN A 69 9.79 -2.58 -3.73
CA ASN A 69 10.28 -3.14 -2.48
C ASN A 69 10.89 -4.54 -2.72
N PRO A 70 11.98 -4.66 -3.50
CA PRO A 70 12.61 -5.95 -3.77
C PRO A 70 13.13 -6.61 -2.49
N PRO A 71 13.27 -7.95 -2.48
CA PRO A 71 13.88 -8.68 -1.37
C PRO A 71 15.30 -8.19 -1.12
N SER A 72 15.70 -8.17 0.14
CA SER A 72 17.04 -7.78 0.59
C SER A 72 17.42 -8.57 1.84
N PRO A 73 18.71 -8.92 2.03
CA PRO A 73 19.16 -9.55 3.28
C PRO A 73 18.89 -8.72 4.55
N SER A 74 18.68 -7.43 4.39
CA SER A 74 18.34 -6.52 5.51
C SER A 74 16.86 -6.43 5.84
N LYS A 75 15.99 -7.07 5.06
CA LYS A 75 14.55 -7.05 5.27
C LYS A 75 14.04 -8.43 5.65
N MET A 76 13.23 -8.48 6.69
CA MET A 76 12.54 -9.71 7.06
C MET A 76 11.29 -9.90 6.20
N GLU A 77 10.96 -11.16 5.97
CA GLU A 77 9.78 -11.58 5.20
C GLU A 77 8.96 -12.60 5.98
N ARG A 78 7.66 -12.59 5.76
CA ARG A 78 6.74 -13.61 6.24
C ARG A 78 5.80 -14.05 5.13
N LYS A 79 5.80 -15.34 4.82
CA LYS A 79 4.83 -15.93 3.90
C LYS A 79 3.55 -16.30 4.65
N VAL A 80 2.42 -15.85 4.12
CA VAL A 80 1.07 -16.20 4.59
C VAL A 80 0.28 -16.64 3.36
N LYS A 81 -0.08 -17.92 3.28
CA LYS A 81 -0.68 -18.55 2.09
C LYS A 81 0.18 -18.29 0.83
N ASP A 82 -0.36 -17.59 -0.15
CA ASP A 82 0.31 -17.27 -1.41
C ASP A 82 0.96 -15.88 -1.42
N THR A 83 0.82 -15.11 -0.34
CA THR A 83 1.37 -13.76 -0.21
C THR A 83 2.65 -13.79 0.63
N ILE A 84 3.69 -13.12 0.17
CA ILE A 84 4.88 -12.82 0.95
C ILE A 84 4.78 -11.36 1.40
N PHE A 85 4.68 -11.14 2.71
CA PHE A 85 4.80 -9.82 3.30
C PHE A 85 6.26 -9.54 3.62
N ARG A 86 6.69 -8.33 3.38
CA ARG A 86 8.08 -7.86 3.56
C ARG A 86 8.09 -6.53 4.30
N GLU A 87 9.11 -6.29 5.10
CA GLU A 87 9.34 -4.97 5.68
C GLU A 87 9.33 -3.89 4.59
N ASN A 88 8.67 -2.77 4.87
CA ASN A 88 8.35 -1.66 3.98
C ASN A 88 7.25 -1.95 2.92
N ASP A 89 6.54 -3.07 3.00
CA ASP A 89 5.37 -3.26 2.15
C ASP A 89 4.22 -2.35 2.55
N LYS A 90 3.52 -1.82 1.55
CA LYS A 90 2.23 -1.16 1.73
C LYS A 90 1.14 -2.21 1.85
N VAL A 91 0.34 -2.12 2.90
CA VAL A 91 -0.72 -3.08 3.23
C VAL A 91 -2.04 -2.39 3.53
N ILE A 92 -3.13 -3.13 3.41
CA ILE A 92 -4.48 -2.69 3.73
C ILE A 92 -5.17 -3.73 4.61
N GLN A 93 -5.86 -3.26 5.64
CA GLN A 93 -6.76 -4.08 6.47
C GLN A 93 -8.00 -4.48 5.67
N THR A 94 -8.39 -5.75 5.73
CA THR A 94 -9.50 -6.28 4.93
C THR A 94 -10.76 -6.58 5.73
N LYS A 95 -10.69 -6.49 7.05
CA LYS A 95 -11.79 -6.73 7.99
C LYS A 95 -11.74 -5.69 9.11
N ASN A 96 -12.87 -5.46 9.77
CA ASN A 96 -12.86 -4.72 11.03
C ASN A 96 -12.35 -5.62 12.16
N ASN A 97 -11.36 -5.15 12.90
CA ASN A 97 -10.87 -5.80 14.12
C ASN A 97 -10.87 -4.79 15.26
N TYR A 98 -11.90 -4.85 16.09
CA TYR A 98 -12.13 -3.92 17.20
C TYR A 98 -11.23 -4.18 18.42
N GLN A 99 -10.56 -5.33 18.46
CA GLN A 99 -9.73 -5.74 19.59
C GLN A 99 -8.24 -5.36 19.42
N LEU A 100 -7.80 -5.12 18.19
CA LEU A 100 -6.43 -4.69 17.94
C LEU A 100 -6.17 -3.36 18.61
N GLN A 101 -5.20 -3.35 19.51
CA GLN A 101 -4.75 -2.13 20.17
C GLN A 101 -3.75 -1.38 19.31
N TRP A 102 -3.81 -0.06 19.37
CA TRP A 102 -2.88 0.81 18.68
C TRP A 102 -2.34 1.90 19.62
N GLU A 103 -1.15 2.37 19.27
CA GLU A 103 -0.48 3.47 19.91
C GLU A 103 -0.06 4.51 18.88
N LYS A 104 -0.06 5.79 19.27
CA LYS A 104 0.61 6.85 18.49
C LYS A 104 1.81 7.35 19.25
N ARG A 105 2.94 7.42 18.55
CA ARG A 105 4.22 7.83 19.12
C ARG A 105 4.72 9.11 18.50
N ASN A 106 5.33 9.97 19.32
CA ASN A 106 5.99 11.18 18.86
C ASN A 106 7.41 10.86 18.31
N LYS A 107 8.11 11.90 17.83
CA LYS A 107 9.48 11.77 17.28
C LYS A 107 10.50 11.21 18.28
N ASN A 108 10.24 11.32 19.58
CA ASN A 108 11.07 10.79 20.66
C ASN A 108 10.66 9.38 21.09
N ASN A 109 9.81 8.72 20.31
CA ASN A 109 9.24 7.39 20.58
C ASN A 109 8.41 7.30 21.89
N ILE A 110 7.86 8.43 22.34
CA ILE A 110 6.99 8.48 23.51
C ILE A 110 5.55 8.33 23.04
N VAL A 111 4.82 7.39 23.65
CA VAL A 111 3.39 7.21 23.41
C VAL A 111 2.63 8.41 23.93
N TYR A 112 1.77 9.00 23.10
CA TYR A 112 0.93 10.13 23.48
C TYR A 112 -0.57 9.88 23.27
N ASP A 113 -0.92 8.82 22.56
CA ASP A 113 -2.30 8.45 22.29
C ASP A 113 -2.41 6.93 22.16
N THR A 114 -3.51 6.33 22.62
CA THR A 114 -3.76 4.89 22.56
C THR A 114 -5.23 4.62 22.34
N GLY A 115 -5.53 3.49 21.74
CA GLY A 115 -6.91 3.06 21.57
C GLY A 115 -7.00 1.65 21.01
N SER A 116 -8.17 1.30 20.51
CA SER A 116 -8.43 0.01 19.89
C SER A 116 -9.26 0.15 18.63
N GLY A 117 -9.12 -0.83 17.75
CA GLY A 117 -9.83 -0.92 16.48
C GLY A 117 -8.97 -0.53 15.28
N VAL A 118 -8.94 -1.48 14.33
CA VAL A 118 -8.43 -1.27 12.97
C VAL A 118 -9.54 -1.71 12.02
N PHE A 119 -9.78 -0.90 10.98
CA PHE A 119 -10.97 -1.06 10.18
C PHE A 119 -10.66 -1.46 8.75
N ASN A 120 -11.62 -2.13 8.12
CA ASN A 120 -11.54 -2.45 6.71
C ASN A 120 -11.31 -1.18 5.87
N GLY A 121 -10.22 -1.17 5.10
CA GLY A 121 -9.81 -0.03 4.30
C GLY A 121 -8.65 0.76 4.91
N ASP A 122 -8.31 0.58 6.19
CA ASP A 122 -7.13 1.23 6.78
C ASP A 122 -5.87 0.77 6.06
N THR A 123 -5.05 1.71 5.60
CA THR A 123 -3.78 1.47 4.89
C THR A 123 -2.59 1.86 5.75
N GLY A 124 -1.48 1.15 5.56
CA GLY A 124 -0.26 1.38 6.32
C GLY A 124 0.96 0.69 5.71
N ILE A 125 2.08 0.85 6.39
CA ILE A 125 3.38 0.28 5.99
C ILE A 125 3.86 -0.69 7.06
N ILE A 126 4.32 -1.86 6.65
CA ILE A 126 5.02 -2.81 7.54
C ILE A 126 6.34 -2.19 7.97
N GLN A 127 6.46 -1.86 9.24
CA GLN A 127 7.69 -1.27 9.81
C GLN A 127 8.71 -2.35 10.15
N LYS A 128 8.23 -3.46 10.75
CA LYS A 128 9.10 -4.51 11.23
C LYS A 128 8.40 -5.86 11.26
N ILE A 129 9.13 -6.90 10.91
CA ILE A 129 8.72 -8.31 11.09
C ILE A 129 9.67 -8.94 12.09
N ASN A 130 9.15 -9.37 13.22
CA ASN A 130 9.89 -10.08 14.25
C ASN A 130 9.54 -11.57 14.23
N VAL A 131 10.45 -12.37 13.69
CA VAL A 131 10.25 -13.84 13.57
C VAL A 131 10.28 -14.53 14.93
N PHE A 132 11.03 -14.01 15.90
CA PHE A 132 11.16 -14.63 17.22
C PHE A 132 9.91 -14.44 18.08
N SER A 133 9.30 -13.27 18.04
CA SER A 133 8.04 -12.99 18.75
C SER A 133 6.81 -13.31 17.90
N GLU A 134 7.00 -13.76 16.65
CA GLU A 134 5.94 -14.01 15.68
C GLU A 134 4.98 -12.81 15.47
N GLN A 135 5.57 -11.61 15.38
CA GLN A 135 4.82 -10.36 15.31
C GLN A 135 5.25 -9.48 14.13
N VAL A 136 4.30 -8.68 13.66
CA VAL A 136 4.51 -7.64 12.64
C VAL A 136 4.04 -6.30 13.19
N ILE A 137 4.87 -5.27 13.07
CA ILE A 137 4.51 -3.90 13.44
C ILE A 137 4.11 -3.16 12.17
N ILE A 138 2.91 -2.62 12.15
CA ILE A 138 2.37 -1.84 11.05
C ILE A 138 2.11 -0.41 11.53
N LYS A 139 2.58 0.56 10.75
CA LYS A 139 2.25 1.96 10.93
C LYS A 139 1.22 2.37 9.89
N PHE A 140 0.03 2.71 10.34
CA PHE A 140 -1.06 3.19 9.50
C PHE A 140 -0.89 4.66 9.10
N ASP A 141 -1.58 5.09 8.05
CA ASP A 141 -1.45 6.42 7.45
C ASP A 141 -1.84 7.54 8.44
N ASP A 142 -2.70 7.26 9.42
CA ASP A 142 -3.07 8.17 10.51
C ASP A 142 -2.12 8.13 11.73
N ALA A 143 -0.93 7.56 11.55
CA ALA A 143 0.14 7.41 12.53
C ALA A 143 -0.14 6.42 13.67
N ARG A 144 -1.21 5.61 13.61
CA ARG A 144 -1.40 4.49 14.52
C ARG A 144 -0.34 3.41 14.26
N GLU A 145 0.32 2.93 15.30
CA GLU A 145 1.19 1.76 15.27
C GLU A 145 0.45 0.59 15.92
N VAL A 146 0.40 -0.53 15.21
CA VAL A 146 -0.32 -1.73 15.61
C VAL A 146 0.61 -2.94 15.53
N VAL A 147 0.56 -3.79 16.54
CA VAL A 147 1.26 -5.08 16.55
C VAL A 147 0.26 -6.17 16.16
N TYR A 148 0.59 -6.89 15.11
CA TYR A 148 -0.14 -8.07 14.64
C TYR A 148 0.62 -9.32 15.01
N ASP A 149 -0.05 -10.30 15.60
CA ASP A 149 0.48 -11.65 15.66
C ASP A 149 0.39 -12.31 14.26
N PHE A 150 1.25 -13.28 13.96
CA PHE A 150 1.33 -13.87 12.63
C PHE A 150 0.04 -14.53 12.14
N ASP A 151 -0.80 -15.04 13.02
CA ASP A 151 -2.12 -15.61 12.70
C ASP A 151 -3.13 -14.54 12.23
N MET A 152 -2.94 -13.28 12.64
CA MET A 152 -3.78 -12.15 12.23
C MET A 152 -3.42 -11.57 10.85
N LEU A 153 -2.29 -11.98 10.28
CA LEU A 153 -1.83 -11.45 8.97
C LEU A 153 -2.78 -11.83 7.81
N GLU A 154 -3.67 -12.81 8.00
CA GLU A 154 -4.74 -13.11 7.03
C GLU A 154 -5.77 -11.98 6.87
N GLU A 155 -5.80 -11.03 7.78
CA GLU A 155 -6.62 -9.82 7.70
C GLU A 155 -6.03 -8.72 6.81
N LEU A 156 -4.79 -8.93 6.32
CA LEU A 156 -4.07 -7.98 5.50
C LEU A 156 -3.95 -8.43 4.04
N GLU A 157 -3.91 -7.47 3.15
CA GLU A 157 -3.51 -7.63 1.74
C GLU A 157 -2.43 -6.61 1.38
N LEU A 158 -1.59 -6.91 0.37
CA LEU A 158 -0.71 -5.90 -0.22
C LEU A 158 -1.56 -4.78 -0.84
N ALA A 159 -1.09 -3.54 -0.75
CA ALA A 159 -1.85 -2.35 -1.13
C ALA A 159 -1.12 -1.38 -2.08
N TYR A 160 -0.15 -1.85 -2.84
CA TYR A 160 0.41 -1.06 -3.95
C TYR A 160 -0.67 -0.71 -4.97
N ALA A 161 -1.59 -1.66 -5.23
CA ALA A 161 -2.81 -1.48 -5.99
C ALA A 161 -4.00 -1.99 -5.19
N ILE A 162 -5.11 -1.26 -5.23
CA ILE A 162 -6.39 -1.65 -4.61
C ILE A 162 -7.53 -1.50 -5.61
N THR A 163 -8.68 -2.10 -5.31
CA THR A 163 -9.87 -1.86 -6.13
C THR A 163 -10.43 -0.46 -5.88
N VAL A 164 -11.08 0.11 -6.90
CA VAL A 164 -11.81 1.38 -6.77
C VAL A 164 -12.82 1.33 -5.60
N HIS A 165 -13.46 0.17 -5.35
CA HIS A 165 -14.38 0.02 -4.21
C HIS A 165 -13.68 0.15 -2.85
N LYS A 166 -12.48 -0.41 -2.71
CA LYS A 166 -11.70 -0.32 -1.45
C LYS A 166 -11.13 1.09 -1.21
N SER A 167 -11.09 1.96 -2.23
CA SER A 167 -10.64 3.34 -2.09
C SER A 167 -11.76 4.32 -1.68
N GLN A 168 -13.00 3.85 -1.58
CA GLN A 168 -14.12 4.72 -1.19
C GLN A 168 -13.93 5.28 0.21
N GLY A 169 -14.03 6.60 0.33
CA GLY A 169 -13.79 7.33 1.58
C GLY A 169 -12.33 7.68 1.87
N SER A 170 -11.40 7.27 0.99
CA SER A 170 -9.98 7.63 1.10
C SER A 170 -9.62 8.75 0.14
N GLU A 171 -8.65 9.57 0.51
CA GLU A 171 -8.08 10.64 -0.31
C GLU A 171 -6.60 10.35 -0.57
N TYR A 172 -6.15 10.57 -1.79
CA TYR A 172 -4.76 10.34 -2.20
C TYR A 172 -4.23 11.58 -2.93
N PRO A 173 -2.96 11.98 -2.68
CA PRO A 173 -2.33 13.10 -3.39
C PRO A 173 -2.26 12.89 -4.89
N ALA A 174 -2.06 11.64 -5.33
CA ALA A 174 -2.18 11.26 -6.72
C ALA A 174 -2.60 9.79 -6.89
N VAL A 175 -3.37 9.55 -7.95
CA VAL A 175 -3.93 8.24 -8.28
C VAL A 175 -3.53 7.86 -9.69
N ILE A 176 -3.20 6.60 -9.89
CA ILE A 176 -2.96 6.01 -11.23
C ILE A 176 -4.06 4.97 -11.49
N ILE A 177 -4.71 5.09 -12.64
CA ILE A 177 -5.73 4.15 -13.10
C ILE A 177 -5.23 3.53 -14.42
N PRO A 178 -4.91 2.23 -14.45
CA PRO A 178 -4.49 1.53 -15.65
C PRO A 178 -5.62 1.28 -16.64
#